data_871b178b55121152be6347a20d1b9a19
#
_entry.id   871b178b55121152be6347a20d1b9a19
#
_cell.length_a   1.000
_cell.length_b   1.000
_cell.length_c   1.000
_cell.angle_alpha   90.00
_cell.angle_beta   90.00
_cell.angle_gamma   90.00
#
_symmetry.space_group_name_H-M   'P 1'
#
loop_
_entity.id
_entity.type
_entity.pdbx_description
1 polymer ?
#
loop_
_entity_poly.entity_id
_entity_poly.type
_entity_poly.pdbx_seq_one_letter_code
_entity_poly.pdbx_strand_id
1 'polypeptide(L)'
;MTKENNAINRRKFTTGALALAGASGISLTALAQKPGRPEKEQIKLGFIKLTDCAPLVVAYEKGYFEDEGLNVQLEAQANWKVLLDRVIDGQLDGAHMLAGQPLGATIGFGTKADIVTALSMDLNGNAITVSNEVWGLMKPHLAMEGGKPVHPIKADVLKKVVDAWKKQGKPFKMGMVFPVSTHNYELRYWLAAGGLNPGYYTSSDISGTSKADVLLSVTPPPQMPATMEAGTIHGYCVGEPWNQQAVAKGIGVPVITDHQIWKHNPEKVFGVKADWAKANPNTHIAVLKAMIRAGQWLDASMANRIEAVKMLSKSQYVGADAEVIGNSMTGTFEFEKGDKRPAPDFNIFFRNYATYPFYSDAIWYLTQMRRWGQITENKPDSWYLDVAKKVYLPEVYMQAANALVAEGKIKATDLPKTDGFKGVQSGFIDGVDYDGRKPNDYLSKFKIGLKATDKV
;
A
#
# COMPACT_ATOMS: atom_id res chain seq x y z
N MET A 1 34.28 -70.60 37.14
CA MET A 1 35.12 -69.91 38.14
C MET A 1 34.87 -68.43 37.90
N THR A 2 33.97 -67.89 38.65
CA THR A 2 34.08 -66.89 39.73
C THR A 2 34.27 -65.50 39.16
N LYS A 3 33.17 -64.75 39.20
CA LYS A 3 32.73 -63.82 40.28
C LYS A 3 33.30 -62.45 40.03
N GLU A 4 32.66 -61.40 40.10
CA GLU A 4 31.55 -60.75 40.83
C GLU A 4 31.80 -59.25 40.69
N ASN A 5 30.82 -58.49 40.31
CA ASN A 5 29.94 -57.69 41.16
C ASN A 5 30.51 -56.39 41.72
N ASN A 6 29.91 -55.33 41.49
CA ASN A 6 28.98 -54.44 42.21
C ASN A 6 29.44 -52.98 42.12
N ALA A 7 28.64 -52.12 41.74
CA ALA A 7 27.44 -51.44 42.26
C ALA A 7 27.73 -50.15 43.04
N ILE A 8 27.10 -49.08 42.59
CA ILE A 8 26.34 -48.06 43.32
C ILE A 8 27.00 -47.26 44.46
N ASN A 9 26.94 -45.93 44.35
CA ASN A 9 26.25 -45.02 45.29
C ASN A 9 26.52 -43.52 44.96
N ARG A 10 25.55 -42.77 44.63
CA ARG A 10 24.61 -41.89 45.38
C ARG A 10 25.21 -40.90 46.38
N ARG A 11 24.90 -39.66 46.10
CA ARG A 11 24.60 -38.50 46.97
C ARG A 11 25.68 -37.86 47.85
N LYS A 12 25.85 -36.53 47.67
CA LYS A 12 25.41 -35.58 48.72
C LYS A 12 25.43 -34.15 48.24
N PHE A 13 24.34 -33.47 48.56
CA PHE A 13 24.14 -32.03 48.59
C PHE A 13 25.07 -31.33 49.55
N THR A 14 25.49 -30.13 49.27
CA THR A 14 25.54 -29.06 50.27
C THR A 14 25.43 -27.68 49.64
N THR A 15 24.53 -26.91 50.18
CA THR A 15 24.21 -25.48 50.08
C THR A 15 25.31 -24.57 50.51
N GLY A 16 25.39 -23.36 49.88
CA GLY A 16 26.17 -22.23 50.37
C GLY A 16 25.95 -20.97 49.54
N ALA A 17 25.47 -19.95 50.18
CA ALA A 17 24.77 -18.75 49.72
C ALA A 17 25.65 -17.62 49.15
N LEU A 18 24.96 -16.74 48.42
CA LEU A 18 25.08 -15.28 48.18
C LEU A 18 26.45 -14.62 48.06
N ALA A 19 26.64 -13.90 46.94
CA ALA A 19 27.01 -12.46 46.97
C ALA A 19 26.73 -11.80 45.61
N LEU A 20 26.27 -10.55 45.69
CA LEU A 20 25.76 -9.63 44.65
C LEU A 20 26.84 -9.12 43.67
N ALA A 21 26.25 -8.60 42.58
CA ALA A 21 26.68 -7.46 41.74
C ALA A 21 27.55 -7.74 40.53
N GLY A 22 26.94 -7.42 39.38
CA GLY A 22 27.60 -7.26 38.10
C GLY A 22 26.58 -7.16 36.98
N ALA A 23 26.13 -5.92 36.71
CA ALA A 23 25.33 -5.64 35.52
C ALA A 23 26.12 -6.02 34.28
N SER A 24 25.78 -7.12 33.65
CA SER A 24 26.28 -7.49 32.32
C SER A 24 25.06 -7.49 31.38
N GLY A 25 25.06 -6.52 30.48
CA GLY A 25 24.12 -6.41 29.40
C GLY A 25 23.98 -7.75 28.70
N ILE A 26 22.77 -8.29 28.73
CA ILE A 26 22.37 -9.37 27.86
C ILE A 26 22.29 -8.76 26.47
N SER A 27 23.37 -8.88 25.71
CA SER A 27 23.38 -8.68 24.28
C SER A 27 22.50 -9.79 23.69
N LEU A 28 21.23 -9.47 23.46
CA LEU A 28 20.36 -10.29 22.65
C LEU A 28 20.85 -10.20 21.18
N THR A 29 21.93 -10.88 20.88
CA THR A 29 22.16 -11.42 19.53
C THR A 29 21.15 -12.55 19.38
N ALA A 30 19.92 -12.20 18.97
CA ALA A 30 19.07 -13.16 18.30
C ALA A 30 19.87 -13.60 17.07
N LEU A 31 20.54 -14.73 17.17
CA LEU A 31 21.10 -15.44 16.03
C LEU A 31 19.93 -15.60 15.05
N ALA A 32 20.00 -14.88 13.93
CA ALA A 32 19.03 -15.04 12.86
C ALA A 32 19.08 -16.52 12.46
N GLN A 33 18.05 -17.26 12.88
CA GLN A 33 17.92 -18.67 12.55
C GLN A 33 17.80 -18.72 11.02
N LYS A 34 18.74 -19.40 10.35
CA LYS A 34 18.70 -19.51 8.89
C LYS A 34 17.36 -20.10 8.50
N PRO A 35 16.57 -19.46 7.60
CA PRO A 35 15.28 -20.00 7.19
C PRO A 35 15.44 -21.44 6.70
N GLY A 36 14.47 -22.30 7.04
CA GLY A 36 14.43 -23.68 6.57
C GLY A 36 14.09 -23.75 5.08
N ARG A 37 14.08 -24.97 4.54
CA ARG A 37 13.59 -25.21 3.17
C ARG A 37 12.10 -24.83 3.09
N PRO A 38 11.64 -24.22 1.98
CA PRO A 38 10.22 -23.94 1.75
C PRO A 38 9.34 -25.19 1.91
N GLU A 39 8.21 -25.06 2.60
CA GLU A 39 7.22 -26.14 2.77
C GLU A 39 6.47 -26.41 1.46
N LYS A 40 6.30 -25.36 0.66
CA LYS A 40 5.63 -25.37 -0.64
C LYS A 40 6.51 -24.65 -1.66
N GLU A 41 7.03 -25.39 -2.64
CA GLU A 41 7.93 -24.84 -3.68
C GLU A 41 7.13 -24.28 -4.87
N GLN A 42 5.99 -24.90 -5.23
CA GLN A 42 5.13 -24.47 -6.33
C GLN A 42 4.08 -23.50 -5.80
N ILE A 43 4.17 -22.22 -6.15
CA ILE A 43 3.27 -21.18 -5.66
C ILE A 43 2.71 -20.32 -6.79
N LYS A 44 1.47 -19.85 -6.58
CA LYS A 44 0.76 -18.96 -7.50
C LYS A 44 0.54 -17.62 -6.84
N LEU A 45 1.00 -16.56 -7.47
CA LEU A 45 0.89 -15.19 -6.98
C LEU A 45 0.09 -14.33 -7.94
N GLY A 46 -0.92 -13.64 -7.39
CA GLY A 46 -1.80 -12.76 -8.16
C GLY A 46 -1.33 -11.31 -8.19
N PHE A 47 -1.65 -10.59 -9.27
CA PHE A 47 -1.40 -9.16 -9.36
C PHE A 47 -2.42 -8.45 -10.26
N ILE A 48 -2.52 -7.13 -10.13
CA ILE A 48 -3.25 -6.25 -11.05
C ILE A 48 -2.25 -5.52 -11.94
N LYS A 49 -2.64 -5.25 -13.18
CA LYS A 49 -1.82 -4.57 -14.21
C LYS A 49 -1.59 -3.10 -13.86
N LEU A 50 -0.61 -2.87 -12.99
CA LEU A 50 -0.16 -1.57 -12.47
C LEU A 50 1.35 -1.60 -12.33
N THR A 51 2.01 -0.44 -12.39
CA THR A 51 3.49 -0.36 -12.24
C THR A 51 3.98 -0.78 -10.85
N ASP A 52 3.12 -0.69 -9.84
CA ASP A 52 3.43 -1.07 -8.46
C ASP A 52 3.48 -2.60 -8.23
N CYS A 53 3.11 -3.42 -9.23
CA CYS A 53 3.42 -4.85 -9.22
C CYS A 53 4.91 -5.15 -9.55
N ALA A 54 5.72 -4.11 -9.83
CA ALA A 54 7.11 -4.25 -10.24
C ALA A 54 7.96 -5.17 -9.32
N PRO A 55 7.86 -5.13 -7.99
CA PRO A 55 8.64 -6.05 -7.15
C PRO A 55 8.35 -7.53 -7.44
N LEU A 56 7.10 -7.92 -7.72
CA LEU A 56 6.74 -9.28 -8.11
C LEU A 56 7.34 -9.66 -9.47
N VAL A 57 7.18 -8.78 -10.46
CA VAL A 57 7.67 -9.02 -11.83
C VAL A 57 9.18 -9.09 -11.87
N VAL A 58 9.87 -8.17 -11.18
CA VAL A 58 11.34 -8.16 -11.10
C VAL A 58 11.86 -9.40 -10.36
N ALA A 59 11.24 -9.79 -9.25
CA ALA A 59 11.64 -11.00 -8.53
C ALA A 59 11.54 -12.25 -9.41
N TYR A 60 10.49 -12.32 -10.24
CA TYR A 60 10.31 -13.40 -11.20
C TYR A 60 11.33 -13.35 -12.35
N GLU A 61 11.43 -12.22 -13.06
CA GLU A 61 12.29 -12.07 -14.25
C GLU A 61 13.80 -12.14 -13.92
N LYS A 62 14.18 -11.79 -12.68
CA LYS A 62 15.58 -11.84 -12.22
C LYS A 62 15.95 -13.17 -11.53
N GLY A 63 15.02 -14.13 -11.45
CA GLY A 63 15.27 -15.42 -10.82
C GLY A 63 15.39 -15.36 -9.29
N TYR A 64 14.89 -14.30 -8.63
CA TYR A 64 15.03 -14.18 -7.17
C TYR A 64 14.14 -15.16 -6.41
N PHE A 65 13.04 -15.61 -6.99
CA PHE A 65 12.21 -16.68 -6.41
C PHE A 65 12.92 -18.03 -6.51
N GLU A 66 13.54 -18.32 -7.64
CA GLU A 66 14.31 -19.56 -7.84
C GLU A 66 15.52 -19.61 -6.91
N ASP A 67 16.21 -18.49 -6.66
CA ASP A 67 17.31 -18.38 -5.68
C ASP A 67 16.85 -18.78 -4.25
N GLU A 68 15.59 -18.59 -3.94
CA GLU A 68 14.97 -18.95 -2.65
C GLU A 68 14.29 -20.33 -2.68
N GLY A 69 14.45 -21.10 -3.76
CA GLY A 69 13.89 -22.44 -3.93
C GLY A 69 12.41 -22.49 -4.29
N LEU A 70 11.88 -21.42 -4.88
CA LEU A 70 10.49 -21.31 -5.26
C LEU A 70 10.32 -21.36 -6.79
N ASN A 71 9.32 -22.10 -7.25
CA ASN A 71 8.81 -22.06 -8.61
C ASN A 71 7.47 -21.30 -8.61
N VAL A 72 7.52 -20.06 -9.09
CA VAL A 72 6.41 -19.13 -9.01
C VAL A 72 5.68 -19.03 -10.35
N GLN A 73 4.35 -19.07 -10.30
CA GLN A 73 3.48 -18.67 -11.39
C GLN A 73 2.84 -17.31 -11.05
N LEU A 74 3.06 -16.30 -11.90
CA LEU A 74 2.40 -15.00 -11.77
C LEU A 74 1.11 -14.98 -12.60
N GLU A 75 -0.01 -14.57 -12.00
CA GLU A 75 -1.32 -14.52 -12.63
C GLU A 75 -1.93 -13.12 -12.54
N ALA A 76 -2.10 -12.44 -13.68
CA ALA A 76 -2.83 -11.19 -13.75
C ALA A 76 -4.33 -11.41 -13.46
N GLN A 77 -4.92 -10.56 -12.63
CA GLN A 77 -6.32 -10.64 -12.24
C GLN A 77 -7.13 -9.49 -12.86
N ALA A 78 -8.43 -9.72 -13.06
CA ALA A 78 -9.32 -8.76 -13.72
C ALA A 78 -9.61 -7.51 -12.88
N ASN A 79 -9.69 -7.66 -11.56
CA ASN A 79 -9.98 -6.60 -10.60
C ASN A 79 -9.62 -7.02 -9.16
N TRP A 80 -9.68 -6.07 -8.24
CA TRP A 80 -9.30 -6.26 -6.84
C TRP A 80 -10.18 -7.23 -6.07
N LYS A 81 -11.48 -7.33 -6.41
CA LYS A 81 -12.39 -8.28 -5.76
C LYS A 81 -12.03 -9.72 -6.15
N VAL A 82 -11.87 -9.98 -7.44
CA VAL A 82 -11.47 -11.30 -7.94
C VAL A 82 -10.12 -11.73 -7.35
N LEU A 83 -9.16 -10.82 -7.27
CA LEU A 83 -7.86 -11.10 -6.67
C LEU A 83 -7.99 -11.53 -5.21
N LEU A 84 -8.74 -10.76 -4.41
CA LEU A 84 -8.96 -11.06 -2.98
C LEU A 84 -9.68 -12.39 -2.80
N ASP A 85 -10.78 -12.62 -3.54
CA ASP A 85 -11.56 -13.85 -3.47
C ASP A 85 -10.69 -15.07 -3.79
N ARG A 86 -9.85 -15.00 -4.81
CA ARG A 86 -8.95 -16.11 -5.19
C ARG A 86 -7.86 -16.42 -4.15
N VAL A 87 -7.42 -15.41 -3.37
CA VAL A 87 -6.55 -15.66 -2.21
C VAL A 87 -7.35 -16.31 -1.07
N ILE A 88 -8.55 -15.83 -0.78
CA ILE A 88 -9.43 -16.40 0.25
C ILE A 88 -9.75 -17.87 -0.04
N ASP A 89 -10.05 -18.19 -1.30
CA ASP A 89 -10.40 -19.54 -1.75
C ASP A 89 -9.17 -20.47 -1.91
N GLY A 90 -7.95 -19.94 -1.75
CA GLY A 90 -6.71 -20.70 -1.89
C GLY A 90 -6.33 -21.03 -3.33
N GLN A 91 -6.94 -20.38 -4.32
CA GLN A 91 -6.55 -20.49 -5.72
C GLN A 91 -5.25 -19.72 -6.02
N LEU A 92 -4.95 -18.69 -5.22
CA LEU A 92 -3.68 -17.99 -5.14
C LEU A 92 -3.08 -18.18 -3.73
N ASP A 93 -1.79 -18.38 -3.67
CA ASP A 93 -1.06 -18.49 -2.40
C ASP A 93 -0.85 -17.12 -1.74
N GLY A 94 -0.74 -16.10 -2.54
CA GLY A 94 -0.61 -14.69 -2.12
C GLY A 94 -0.81 -13.74 -3.29
N ALA A 95 -0.86 -12.47 -3.01
CA ALA A 95 -1.08 -11.49 -4.05
C ALA A 95 -0.57 -10.07 -3.68
N HIS A 96 -0.26 -9.32 -4.73
CA HIS A 96 -0.19 -7.86 -4.73
C HIS A 96 -1.57 -7.32 -4.37
N MET A 97 -1.72 -6.69 -3.21
CA MET A 97 -3.00 -6.22 -2.67
C MET A 97 -2.96 -4.72 -2.37
N LEU A 98 -4.14 -4.11 -2.42
CA LEU A 98 -4.36 -2.80 -1.79
C LEU A 98 -4.12 -2.93 -0.28
N ALA A 99 -3.37 -1.99 0.31
CA ALA A 99 -3.03 -2.07 1.74
C ALA A 99 -4.26 -2.11 2.67
N GLY A 100 -5.38 -1.54 2.24
CA GLY A 100 -6.65 -1.61 2.96
C GLY A 100 -7.40 -2.94 2.84
N GLN A 101 -7.09 -3.82 1.86
CA GLN A 101 -7.85 -5.07 1.66
C GLN A 101 -7.70 -6.06 2.84
N PRO A 102 -6.49 -6.36 3.36
CA PRO A 102 -6.37 -7.21 4.54
C PRO A 102 -7.09 -6.64 5.77
N LEU A 103 -7.03 -5.33 5.95
CA LEU A 103 -7.70 -4.63 7.06
C LEU A 103 -9.22 -4.69 6.91
N GLY A 104 -9.74 -4.37 5.71
CA GLY A 104 -11.16 -4.45 5.38
C GLY A 104 -11.73 -5.84 5.59
N ALA A 105 -11.02 -6.88 5.13
CA ALA A 105 -11.40 -8.28 5.34
C ALA A 105 -11.42 -8.65 6.83
N THR A 106 -10.45 -8.20 7.61
CA THR A 106 -10.39 -8.48 9.06
C THR A 106 -11.53 -7.82 9.83
N ILE A 107 -11.89 -6.57 9.52
CA ILE A 107 -13.00 -5.87 10.18
C ILE A 107 -14.38 -6.30 9.64
N GLY A 108 -14.43 -7.06 8.54
CA GLY A 108 -15.66 -7.56 7.93
C GLY A 108 -16.37 -6.54 7.03
N PHE A 109 -15.65 -5.55 6.48
CA PHE A 109 -16.20 -4.68 5.44
C PHE A 109 -16.12 -5.38 4.08
N GLY A 110 -17.26 -5.77 3.55
CA GLY A 110 -17.38 -6.67 2.40
C GLY A 110 -17.21 -8.14 2.82
N THR A 111 -16.26 -8.85 2.26
CA THR A 111 -15.96 -10.25 2.60
C THR A 111 -15.12 -10.31 3.88
N LYS A 112 -15.55 -11.09 4.87
CA LYS A 112 -14.79 -11.33 6.11
C LYS A 112 -13.81 -12.48 5.91
N ALA A 113 -12.51 -12.21 6.12
CA ALA A 113 -11.45 -13.21 6.06
C ALA A 113 -10.23 -12.76 6.85
N ASP A 114 -9.42 -13.72 7.31
CA ASP A 114 -8.16 -13.46 7.99
C ASP A 114 -7.02 -13.44 6.96
N ILE A 115 -6.75 -12.24 6.43
CA ILE A 115 -5.64 -11.95 5.51
C ILE A 115 -4.59 -11.15 6.28
N VAL A 116 -3.33 -11.51 6.10
CA VAL A 116 -2.20 -10.86 6.76
C VAL A 116 -1.17 -10.39 5.73
N THR A 117 -0.34 -9.44 6.13
CA THR A 117 0.80 -8.99 5.34
C THR A 117 2.04 -8.80 6.19
N ALA A 118 3.17 -9.24 5.66
CA ALA A 118 4.49 -8.99 6.23
C ALA A 118 5.36 -8.08 5.34
N LEU A 119 4.78 -7.50 4.28
CA LEU A 119 5.53 -6.69 3.33
C LEU A 119 4.66 -5.57 2.77
N SER A 120 5.07 -4.32 2.94
CA SER A 120 4.66 -3.22 2.09
C SER A 120 5.44 -3.31 0.77
N MET A 121 4.80 -3.02 -0.36
CA MET A 121 5.45 -3.22 -1.67
C MET A 121 6.03 -1.94 -2.24
N ASP A 122 5.45 -0.80 -1.86
CA ASP A 122 5.86 0.52 -2.36
C ASP A 122 5.31 1.67 -1.51
N LEU A 123 5.81 2.85 -1.82
CA LEU A 123 5.28 4.14 -1.37
C LEU A 123 4.87 4.96 -2.59
N ASN A 124 3.76 5.68 -2.47
CA ASN A 124 3.18 6.53 -3.52
C ASN A 124 2.77 5.71 -4.77
N GLY A 125 2.70 6.35 -5.93
CA GLY A 125 2.45 5.68 -7.21
C GLY A 125 1.08 5.91 -7.80
N ASN A 126 0.24 6.75 -7.16
CA ASN A 126 -1.09 7.12 -7.64
C ASN A 126 -1.15 8.59 -8.08
N ALA A 127 -2.15 8.90 -8.89
CA ALA A 127 -2.51 10.28 -9.20
C ALA A 127 -4.03 10.42 -9.41
N ILE A 128 -4.52 11.66 -9.30
CA ILE A 128 -5.88 12.03 -9.63
C ILE A 128 -5.86 12.71 -10.99
N THR A 129 -6.60 12.15 -11.93
CA THR A 129 -6.76 12.64 -13.30
C THR A 129 -8.18 13.13 -13.52
N VAL A 130 -8.35 14.24 -14.21
CA VAL A 130 -9.65 14.77 -14.66
C VAL A 130 -9.73 14.77 -16.18
N SER A 131 -10.95 14.73 -16.72
CA SER A 131 -11.17 14.82 -18.17
C SER A 131 -10.75 16.18 -18.71
N ASN A 132 -10.49 16.27 -20.02
CA ASN A 132 -10.16 17.54 -20.67
C ASN A 132 -11.27 18.59 -20.54
N GLU A 133 -12.55 18.17 -20.51
CA GLU A 133 -13.68 19.07 -20.24
C GLU A 133 -13.52 19.70 -18.86
N VAL A 134 -13.31 18.89 -17.83
CA VAL A 134 -13.16 19.37 -16.45
C VAL A 134 -11.90 20.22 -16.31
N TRP A 135 -10.78 19.78 -16.92
CA TRP A 135 -9.54 20.56 -16.93
C TRP A 135 -9.72 21.94 -17.53
N GLY A 136 -10.40 22.03 -18.68
CA GLY A 136 -10.71 23.34 -19.31
C GLY A 136 -11.51 24.26 -18.41
N LEU A 137 -12.42 23.70 -17.60
CA LEU A 137 -13.21 24.46 -16.62
C LEU A 137 -12.43 24.84 -15.35
N MET A 138 -11.44 24.04 -14.97
CA MET A 138 -10.56 24.34 -13.84
C MET A 138 -9.48 25.37 -14.18
N LYS A 139 -8.95 25.33 -15.40
CA LYS A 139 -7.74 26.08 -15.83
C LYS A 139 -7.82 27.59 -15.58
N PRO A 140 -8.96 28.29 -15.80
CA PRO A 140 -9.10 29.71 -15.50
C PRO A 140 -8.98 30.09 -14.02
N HIS A 141 -9.04 29.12 -13.14
CA HIS A 141 -9.00 29.29 -11.68
C HIS A 141 -7.69 28.89 -11.03
N LEU A 142 -6.72 28.41 -11.83
CA LEU A 142 -5.44 27.95 -11.35
C LEU A 142 -4.46 29.10 -11.13
N ALA A 143 -3.61 28.95 -10.11
CA ALA A 143 -2.40 29.76 -10.02
C ALA A 143 -1.42 29.29 -11.11
N MET A 144 -0.85 30.26 -11.85
CA MET A 144 0.07 29.99 -12.95
C MET A 144 1.42 30.62 -12.69
N GLU A 145 2.49 29.90 -13.03
CA GLU A 145 3.86 30.39 -12.98
C GLU A 145 4.62 29.96 -14.27
N GLY A 146 5.21 30.89 -14.98
CA GLY A 146 5.90 30.57 -16.25
C GLY A 146 5.02 29.91 -17.31
N GLY A 147 3.72 30.20 -17.31
CA GLY A 147 2.74 29.60 -18.23
C GLY A 147 2.26 28.19 -17.85
N LYS A 148 2.70 27.67 -16.71
CA LYS A 148 2.32 26.35 -16.20
C LYS A 148 1.54 26.43 -14.90
N PRO A 149 0.63 25.48 -14.63
CA PRO A 149 -0.07 25.41 -13.34
C PRO A 149 0.90 25.21 -12.18
N VAL A 150 0.64 25.92 -11.07
CA VAL A 150 1.36 25.70 -9.80
C VAL A 150 0.82 24.44 -9.13
N HIS A 151 1.69 23.50 -8.74
CA HIS A 151 1.36 22.31 -7.99
C HIS A 151 1.81 22.40 -6.53
N PRO A 152 1.09 21.75 -5.61
CA PRO A 152 -0.07 20.87 -5.81
C PRO A 152 -1.37 21.65 -6.11
N ILE A 153 -2.20 21.12 -7.00
CA ILE A 153 -3.53 21.67 -7.26
C ILE A 153 -4.50 21.15 -6.21
N LYS A 154 -5.12 22.04 -5.42
CA LYS A 154 -6.10 21.69 -4.40
C LYS A 154 -7.50 21.55 -5.01
N ALA A 155 -8.35 20.73 -4.37
CA ALA A 155 -9.70 20.47 -4.85
C ALA A 155 -10.69 21.65 -4.70
N ASP A 156 -10.31 22.75 -4.05
CA ASP A 156 -11.09 23.99 -4.02
C ASP A 156 -11.28 24.59 -5.43
N VAL A 157 -10.31 24.36 -6.33
CA VAL A 157 -10.44 24.69 -7.75
C VAL A 157 -11.49 23.83 -8.43
N LEU A 158 -11.47 22.50 -8.19
CA LEU A 158 -12.48 21.56 -8.69
C LEU A 158 -13.87 21.90 -8.13
N LYS A 159 -13.94 22.35 -6.88
CA LYS A 159 -15.20 22.72 -6.23
C LYS A 159 -15.99 23.75 -7.02
N LYS A 160 -15.33 24.70 -7.67
CA LYS A 160 -16.00 25.70 -8.52
C LYS A 160 -16.76 25.04 -9.69
N VAL A 161 -16.18 24.00 -10.29
CA VAL A 161 -16.78 23.23 -11.38
C VAL A 161 -17.95 22.40 -10.85
N VAL A 162 -17.74 21.67 -9.75
CA VAL A 162 -18.78 20.84 -9.11
C VAL A 162 -19.99 21.67 -8.70
N ASP A 163 -19.77 22.83 -8.05
CA ASP A 163 -20.85 23.73 -7.62
C ASP A 163 -21.62 24.29 -8.82
N ALA A 164 -20.93 24.62 -9.91
CA ALA A 164 -21.58 25.08 -11.14
C ALA A 164 -22.44 24.00 -11.79
N TRP A 165 -21.95 22.75 -11.84
CA TRP A 165 -22.70 21.62 -12.38
C TRP A 165 -23.90 21.25 -11.50
N LYS A 166 -23.73 21.29 -10.18
CA LYS A 166 -24.81 21.05 -9.21
C LYS A 166 -25.97 22.02 -9.40
N LYS A 167 -25.69 23.31 -9.67
CA LYS A 167 -26.72 24.32 -9.99
C LYS A 167 -27.48 24.02 -11.28
N GLN A 168 -26.89 23.26 -12.19
CA GLN A 168 -27.48 22.80 -13.45
C GLN A 168 -28.16 21.43 -13.31
N GLY A 169 -28.18 20.83 -12.11
CA GLY A 169 -28.71 19.48 -11.89
C GLY A 169 -27.78 18.37 -12.47
N LYS A 170 -26.55 18.69 -12.82
CA LYS A 170 -25.58 17.74 -13.34
C LYS A 170 -24.81 17.08 -12.18
N PRO A 171 -24.82 15.74 -12.03
CA PRO A 171 -23.99 15.06 -11.04
C PRO A 171 -22.53 15.03 -11.47
N PHE A 172 -21.61 15.24 -10.54
CA PHE A 172 -20.18 15.03 -10.78
C PHE A 172 -19.77 13.64 -10.30
N LYS A 173 -19.08 12.88 -11.17
CA LYS A 173 -18.74 11.48 -10.92
C LYS A 173 -17.25 11.26 -11.07
N MET A 174 -16.63 10.52 -10.13
CA MET A 174 -15.22 10.10 -10.24
C MET A 174 -15.06 8.60 -9.98
N GLY A 175 -14.03 8.03 -10.61
CA GLY A 175 -13.68 6.63 -10.44
C GLY A 175 -12.68 6.41 -9.30
N MET A 176 -12.83 5.32 -8.58
CA MET A 176 -11.84 4.75 -7.67
C MET A 176 -11.79 3.24 -7.88
N VAL A 177 -10.74 2.57 -7.42
CA VAL A 177 -10.49 1.17 -7.81
C VAL A 177 -11.15 0.13 -6.91
N PHE A 178 -11.38 0.48 -5.64
CA PHE A 178 -12.03 -0.40 -4.66
C PHE A 178 -12.37 0.37 -3.37
N PRO A 179 -13.44 0.02 -2.61
CA PRO A 179 -13.86 0.79 -1.43
C PRO A 179 -12.81 0.91 -0.31
N VAL A 180 -11.96 -0.09 -0.13
CA VAL A 180 -10.86 -0.08 0.88
C VAL A 180 -9.49 0.17 0.25
N SER A 181 -9.44 0.95 -0.84
CA SER A 181 -8.20 1.30 -1.52
C SER A 181 -7.62 2.63 -1.04
N THR A 182 -6.30 2.77 -1.11
CA THR A 182 -5.61 4.04 -0.95
C THR A 182 -6.19 5.09 -1.92
N HIS A 183 -6.42 4.71 -3.17
CA HIS A 183 -7.05 5.55 -4.21
C HIS A 183 -8.38 6.16 -3.76
N ASN A 184 -9.25 5.35 -3.12
CA ASN A 184 -10.53 5.85 -2.59
C ASN A 184 -10.30 6.84 -1.45
N TYR A 185 -9.36 6.53 -0.53
CA TYR A 185 -9.11 7.38 0.62
C TYR A 185 -8.38 8.67 0.24
N GLU A 186 -7.43 8.61 -0.69
CA GLU A 186 -6.72 9.78 -1.22
C GLU A 186 -7.64 10.71 -2.00
N LEU A 187 -8.51 10.13 -2.86
CA LEU A 187 -9.50 10.91 -3.58
C LEU A 187 -10.47 11.60 -2.63
N ARG A 188 -10.98 10.89 -1.63
CA ARG A 188 -11.84 11.45 -0.57
C ARG A 188 -11.11 12.51 0.25
N TYR A 189 -9.84 12.26 0.57
CA TYR A 189 -9.01 13.19 1.32
C TYR A 189 -8.80 14.50 0.57
N TRP A 190 -8.41 14.42 -0.71
CA TRP A 190 -8.20 15.58 -1.58
C TRP A 190 -9.49 16.38 -1.78
N LEU A 191 -10.61 15.72 -2.07
CA LEU A 191 -11.93 16.36 -2.21
C LEU A 191 -12.33 17.09 -0.93
N ALA A 192 -12.21 16.42 0.22
CA ALA A 192 -12.57 17.00 1.52
C ALA A 192 -11.67 18.18 1.91
N ALA A 193 -10.36 18.11 1.61
CA ALA A 193 -9.42 19.21 1.82
C ALA A 193 -9.78 20.45 1.01
N GLY A 194 -10.43 20.28 -0.17
CA GLY A 194 -10.96 21.36 -1.00
C GLY A 194 -12.39 21.78 -0.67
N GLY A 195 -13.00 21.20 0.38
CA GLY A 195 -14.37 21.56 0.81
C GLY A 195 -15.49 20.85 0.05
N LEU A 196 -15.20 19.74 -0.63
CA LEU A 196 -16.18 18.87 -1.27
C LEU A 196 -16.44 17.64 -0.38
N ASN A 197 -17.73 17.29 -0.20
CA ASN A 197 -18.09 16.06 0.50
C ASN A 197 -18.06 14.87 -0.49
N PRO A 198 -17.19 13.87 -0.31
CA PRO A 198 -17.14 12.70 -1.18
C PRO A 198 -18.18 11.63 -0.84
N GLY A 199 -19.04 11.89 0.14
CA GLY A 199 -20.07 10.97 0.64
C GLY A 199 -19.56 10.04 1.75
N TYR A 200 -20.52 9.25 2.28
CA TYR A 200 -20.30 8.32 3.40
C TYR A 200 -20.86 6.95 3.07
N TYR A 201 -20.20 5.93 3.59
CA TYR A 201 -20.76 4.59 3.71
C TYR A 201 -21.73 4.55 4.89
N THR A 202 -22.86 3.90 4.73
CA THR A 202 -23.85 3.69 5.79
C THR A 202 -24.38 2.25 5.69
N SER A 203 -25.14 1.80 6.68
CA SER A 203 -25.79 0.49 6.64
C SER A 203 -26.77 0.33 5.46
N SER A 204 -27.33 1.45 4.98
CA SER A 204 -28.26 1.49 3.84
C SER A 204 -27.60 1.90 2.51
N ASP A 205 -26.37 2.43 2.54
CA ASP A 205 -25.59 2.83 1.35
C ASP A 205 -24.15 2.35 1.46
N ILE A 206 -23.89 1.14 0.96
CA ILE A 206 -22.58 0.51 0.88
C ILE A 206 -21.73 1.02 -0.31
N SER A 207 -22.29 1.89 -1.17
CA SER A 207 -21.55 2.54 -2.26
C SER A 207 -20.71 3.71 -1.77
N GLY A 208 -21.01 4.25 -0.57
CA GLY A 208 -20.31 5.37 0.03
C GLY A 208 -20.63 6.71 -0.60
N THR A 209 -21.83 6.85 -1.16
CA THR A 209 -22.28 8.08 -1.86
C THR A 209 -23.29 8.91 -1.07
N SER A 210 -23.65 8.47 0.15
CA SER A 210 -24.59 9.22 1.00
C SER A 210 -24.10 10.65 1.27
N LYS A 211 -24.90 11.66 0.97
CA LYS A 211 -24.61 13.10 1.09
C LYS A 211 -23.45 13.60 0.23
N ALA A 212 -23.11 12.91 -0.86
CA ALA A 212 -21.97 13.26 -1.69
C ALA A 212 -22.23 14.50 -2.58
N ASP A 213 -21.24 15.39 -2.67
CA ASP A 213 -21.12 16.38 -3.73
C ASP A 213 -20.50 15.77 -4.99
N VAL A 214 -19.64 14.76 -4.80
CA VAL A 214 -18.96 13.99 -5.86
C VAL A 214 -19.28 12.51 -5.66
N LEU A 215 -19.92 11.89 -6.65
CA LEU A 215 -20.27 10.47 -6.61
C LEU A 215 -19.06 9.63 -7.02
N LEU A 216 -18.62 8.73 -6.15
CA LEU A 216 -17.51 7.83 -6.40
C LEU A 216 -18.00 6.44 -6.80
N SER A 217 -17.40 5.86 -7.84
CA SER A 217 -17.75 4.52 -8.33
C SER A 217 -16.50 3.66 -8.56
N VAL A 218 -16.66 2.34 -8.40
CA VAL A 218 -15.58 1.37 -8.63
C VAL A 218 -15.37 1.17 -10.12
N THR A 219 -14.14 1.32 -10.56
CA THR A 219 -13.70 1.01 -11.94
C THR A 219 -12.36 0.28 -11.88
N PRO A 220 -12.19 -0.86 -12.59
CA PRO A 220 -10.88 -1.53 -12.66
C PRO A 220 -9.81 -0.62 -13.26
N PRO A 221 -8.55 -0.67 -12.75
CA PRO A 221 -7.49 0.26 -13.17
C PRO A 221 -7.30 0.39 -14.69
N PRO A 222 -7.18 -0.70 -15.47
CA PRO A 222 -6.97 -0.57 -16.92
C PRO A 222 -8.16 0.05 -17.68
N GLN A 223 -9.34 0.09 -17.08
CA GLN A 223 -10.56 0.62 -17.68
C GLN A 223 -10.77 2.11 -17.37
N MET A 224 -10.05 2.68 -16.41
CA MET A 224 -10.23 4.08 -15.98
C MET A 224 -10.16 5.09 -17.16
N PRO A 225 -9.12 5.07 -18.01
CA PRO A 225 -9.03 6.04 -19.11
C PRO A 225 -10.22 5.93 -20.06
N ALA A 226 -10.60 4.72 -20.47
CA ALA A 226 -11.72 4.50 -21.40
C ALA A 226 -13.08 4.89 -20.78
N THR A 227 -13.28 4.63 -19.49
CA THR A 227 -14.51 5.00 -18.76
C THR A 227 -14.65 6.53 -18.67
N MET A 228 -13.55 7.25 -18.51
CA MET A 228 -13.53 8.71 -18.51
C MET A 228 -13.72 9.27 -19.94
N GLU A 229 -13.06 8.70 -20.94
CA GLU A 229 -13.22 9.07 -22.35
C GLU A 229 -14.67 8.92 -22.82
N ALA A 230 -15.36 7.87 -22.36
CA ALA A 230 -16.78 7.65 -22.62
C ALA A 230 -17.73 8.61 -21.85
N GLY A 231 -17.21 9.47 -20.98
CA GLY A 231 -18.00 10.43 -20.20
C GLY A 231 -18.79 9.81 -19.05
N THR A 232 -18.55 8.54 -18.71
CA THR A 232 -19.22 7.87 -17.57
C THR A 232 -18.74 8.41 -16.24
N ILE A 233 -17.46 8.75 -16.14
CA ILE A 233 -16.84 9.47 -15.03
C ILE A 233 -16.10 10.70 -15.57
N HIS A 234 -15.90 11.71 -14.73
CA HIS A 234 -15.31 13.00 -15.09
C HIS A 234 -13.85 13.15 -14.61
N GLY A 235 -13.40 12.16 -13.86
CA GLY A 235 -12.05 12.01 -13.34
C GLY A 235 -11.95 10.73 -12.52
N TYR A 236 -10.76 10.45 -12.01
CA TYR A 236 -10.51 9.24 -11.22
C TYR A 236 -9.23 9.37 -10.40
N CYS A 237 -9.07 8.50 -9.40
CA CYS A 237 -7.79 8.20 -8.76
C CYS A 237 -7.39 6.76 -9.09
N VAL A 238 -6.17 6.59 -9.62
CA VAL A 238 -5.64 5.28 -10.03
C VAL A 238 -4.11 5.26 -9.94
N GLY A 239 -3.54 4.05 -9.79
CA GLY A 239 -2.11 3.82 -9.93
C GLY A 239 -1.65 3.89 -11.39
N GLU A 240 -0.33 4.07 -11.58
CA GLU A 240 0.27 4.08 -12.91
C GLU A 240 0.28 2.69 -13.58
N PRO A 241 0.22 2.64 -14.92
CA PRO A 241 0.46 3.75 -15.87
C PRO A 241 -0.82 4.46 -16.38
N TRP A 242 -1.95 4.29 -15.74
CA TRP A 242 -3.25 4.66 -16.31
C TRP A 242 -3.53 6.16 -16.28
N ASN A 243 -2.84 6.95 -15.44
CA ASN A 243 -2.84 8.41 -15.55
C ASN A 243 -1.99 8.87 -16.74
N GLN A 244 -0.78 8.34 -16.88
CA GLN A 244 0.10 8.65 -18.01
C GLN A 244 -0.49 8.17 -19.34
N GLN A 245 -1.26 7.09 -19.34
CA GLN A 245 -2.02 6.63 -20.52
C GLN A 245 -3.08 7.65 -20.96
N ALA A 246 -3.75 8.32 -20.02
CA ALA A 246 -4.71 9.38 -20.35
C ALA A 246 -4.02 10.60 -20.96
N VAL A 247 -2.85 10.99 -20.42
CA VAL A 247 -2.03 12.07 -20.99
C VAL A 247 -1.56 11.70 -22.41
N ALA A 248 -1.02 10.51 -22.59
CA ALA A 248 -0.51 10.05 -23.89
C ALA A 248 -1.61 10.03 -24.96
N LYS A 249 -2.83 9.60 -24.59
CA LYS A 249 -4.01 9.62 -25.46
C LYS A 249 -4.65 10.99 -25.63
N GLY A 250 -4.24 11.99 -24.83
CA GLY A 250 -4.82 13.34 -24.88
C GLY A 250 -6.27 13.41 -24.41
N ILE A 251 -6.70 12.54 -23.47
CA ILE A 251 -8.08 12.45 -22.98
C ILE A 251 -8.27 12.99 -21.55
N GLY A 252 -7.18 13.22 -20.81
CA GLY A 252 -7.24 13.72 -19.44
C GLY A 252 -5.93 14.29 -18.96
N VAL A 253 -6.00 14.99 -17.84
CA VAL A 253 -4.88 15.69 -17.19
C VAL A 253 -4.81 15.29 -15.72
N PRO A 254 -3.71 14.69 -15.25
CA PRO A 254 -3.44 14.53 -13.83
C PRO A 254 -3.34 15.89 -13.15
N VAL A 255 -4.10 16.09 -12.10
CA VAL A 255 -4.13 17.37 -11.34
C VAL A 255 -3.28 17.33 -10.09
N ILE A 256 -3.04 16.13 -9.55
CA ILE A 256 -2.26 15.94 -8.32
C ILE A 256 -1.79 14.48 -8.23
N THR A 257 -0.56 14.29 -7.71
CA THR A 257 -0.07 12.97 -7.31
C THR A 257 -0.37 12.70 -5.84
N ASP A 258 -0.44 11.44 -5.45
CA ASP A 258 -0.61 11.04 -4.05
C ASP A 258 0.54 11.51 -3.15
N HIS A 259 1.79 11.53 -3.68
CA HIS A 259 2.93 12.15 -3.01
C HIS A 259 2.69 13.62 -2.62
N GLN A 260 1.92 14.36 -3.41
CA GLN A 260 1.53 15.74 -3.12
C GLN A 260 0.37 15.85 -2.14
N ILE A 261 -0.44 14.78 -2.00
CA ILE A 261 -1.50 14.68 -0.99
C ILE A 261 -0.90 14.33 0.37
N TRP A 262 -0.06 13.31 0.42
CA TRP A 262 0.66 12.84 1.59
C TRP A 262 2.01 12.23 1.17
N LYS A 263 3.08 12.93 1.47
CA LYS A 263 4.44 12.54 1.11
C LYS A 263 4.81 11.17 1.69
N HIS A 264 5.31 10.27 0.84
CA HIS A 264 5.71 8.91 1.20
C HIS A 264 4.56 8.09 1.83
N ASN A 265 3.37 8.21 1.28
CA ASN A 265 2.22 7.42 1.70
C ASN A 265 2.42 5.93 1.36
N PRO A 266 1.94 4.99 2.21
CA PRO A 266 1.94 3.57 1.89
C PRO A 266 0.88 3.28 0.82
N GLU A 267 1.12 2.28 -0.05
CA GLU A 267 0.19 2.01 -1.13
C GLU A 267 -0.20 0.53 -1.25
N LYS A 268 0.73 -0.35 -1.62
CA LYS A 268 0.45 -1.78 -1.80
C LYS A 268 1.11 -2.64 -0.73
N VAL A 269 0.54 -3.81 -0.52
CA VAL A 269 1.09 -4.85 0.35
C VAL A 269 1.10 -6.19 -0.36
N PHE A 270 1.96 -7.10 0.08
CA PHE A 270 1.87 -8.51 -0.29
C PHE A 270 1.01 -9.25 0.74
N GLY A 271 -0.19 -9.67 0.35
CA GLY A 271 -1.16 -10.31 1.23
C GLY A 271 -1.25 -11.82 1.03
N VAL A 272 -1.42 -12.56 2.15
CA VAL A 272 -1.63 -14.00 2.19
C VAL A 272 -2.71 -14.34 3.22
N LYS A 273 -3.33 -15.54 3.14
CA LYS A 273 -4.18 -16.02 4.23
C LYS A 273 -3.37 -16.26 5.50
N ALA A 274 -3.92 -15.91 6.65
CA ALA A 274 -3.27 -16.15 7.93
C ALA A 274 -2.92 -17.63 8.15
N ASP A 275 -3.82 -18.55 7.79
CA ASP A 275 -3.58 -20.00 7.92
C ASP A 275 -2.52 -20.50 6.94
N TRP A 276 -2.46 -19.94 5.73
CA TRP A 276 -1.39 -20.24 4.77
C TRP A 276 -0.03 -19.81 5.32
N ALA A 277 0.08 -18.60 5.88
CA ALA A 277 1.32 -18.10 6.47
C ALA A 277 1.80 -19.00 7.64
N LYS A 278 0.88 -19.47 8.47
CA LYS A 278 1.18 -20.40 9.58
C LYS A 278 1.63 -21.78 9.09
N ALA A 279 1.00 -22.29 8.02
CA ALA A 279 1.32 -23.59 7.46
C ALA A 279 2.61 -23.59 6.63
N ASN A 280 3.03 -22.43 6.11
CA ASN A 280 4.14 -22.29 5.19
C ASN A 280 5.11 -21.16 5.61
N PRO A 281 5.64 -21.14 6.84
CA PRO A 281 6.43 -20.03 7.34
C PRO A 281 7.74 -19.82 6.57
N ASN A 282 8.46 -20.89 6.18
CA ASN A 282 9.69 -20.76 5.41
C ASN A 282 9.42 -20.35 3.95
N THR A 283 8.34 -20.86 3.35
CA THR A 283 7.89 -20.41 2.02
C THR A 283 7.55 -18.92 2.03
N HIS A 284 6.84 -18.45 3.08
CA HIS A 284 6.51 -17.03 3.22
C HIS A 284 7.77 -16.18 3.32
N ILE A 285 8.73 -16.55 4.18
CA ILE A 285 10.03 -15.86 4.30
C ILE A 285 10.78 -15.86 2.96
N ALA A 286 10.77 -16.95 2.21
CA ALA A 286 11.42 -17.05 0.90
C ALA A 286 10.81 -16.06 -0.12
N VAL A 287 9.47 -15.96 -0.17
CA VAL A 287 8.78 -14.95 -1.00
C VAL A 287 9.18 -13.54 -0.59
N LEU A 288 9.16 -13.24 0.71
CA LEU A 288 9.52 -11.90 1.21
C LEU A 288 10.96 -11.54 0.85
N LYS A 289 11.91 -12.48 0.99
CA LYS A 289 13.32 -12.27 0.61
C LYS A 289 13.45 -11.90 -0.86
N ALA A 290 12.79 -12.64 -1.75
CA ALA A 290 12.81 -12.36 -3.18
C ALA A 290 12.26 -10.98 -3.51
N MET A 291 11.14 -10.59 -2.90
CA MET A 291 10.49 -9.30 -3.14
C MET A 291 11.25 -8.12 -2.54
N ILE A 292 11.85 -8.25 -1.34
CA ILE A 292 12.71 -7.22 -0.75
C ILE A 292 13.93 -6.96 -1.65
N ARG A 293 14.57 -8.01 -2.17
CA ARG A 293 15.66 -7.89 -3.14
C ARG A 293 15.23 -7.18 -4.42
N ALA A 294 14.04 -7.49 -4.91
CA ALA A 294 13.49 -6.84 -6.11
C ALA A 294 13.23 -5.35 -5.88
N GLY A 295 12.67 -4.97 -4.73
CA GLY A 295 12.51 -3.56 -4.33
C GLY A 295 13.86 -2.84 -4.25
N GLN A 296 14.85 -3.44 -3.59
CA GLN A 296 16.20 -2.90 -3.50
C GLN A 296 16.85 -2.72 -4.88
N TRP A 297 16.71 -3.69 -5.76
CA TRP A 297 17.23 -3.62 -7.13
C TRP A 297 16.54 -2.50 -7.92
N LEU A 298 15.21 -2.34 -7.79
CA LEU A 298 14.46 -1.26 -8.44
C LEU A 298 14.96 0.13 -8.05
N ASP A 299 15.26 0.35 -6.78
CA ASP A 299 15.70 1.65 -6.26
C ASP A 299 17.22 1.87 -6.35
N ALA A 300 17.99 0.87 -6.75
CA ALA A 300 19.44 0.95 -6.78
C ALA A 300 19.98 1.86 -7.89
N SER A 301 19.29 1.94 -9.03
CA SER A 301 19.74 2.78 -10.15
C SER A 301 18.62 3.10 -11.15
N MET A 302 18.79 4.18 -11.90
CA MET A 302 17.91 4.51 -13.02
C MET A 302 17.99 3.46 -14.14
N ALA A 303 19.15 2.85 -14.37
CA ALA A 303 19.30 1.77 -15.34
C ALA A 303 18.39 0.58 -15.00
N ASN A 304 18.29 0.20 -13.73
CA ASN A 304 17.38 -0.85 -13.26
C ASN A 304 15.92 -0.47 -13.48
N ARG A 305 15.56 0.79 -13.26
CA ARG A 305 14.20 1.30 -13.52
C ARG A 305 13.84 1.19 -15.01
N ILE A 306 14.78 1.55 -15.90
CA ILE A 306 14.59 1.42 -17.36
C ILE A 306 14.47 -0.06 -17.77
N GLU A 307 15.25 -0.96 -17.17
CA GLU A 307 15.11 -2.40 -17.40
C GLU A 307 13.75 -2.92 -16.91
N ALA A 308 13.29 -2.48 -15.72
CA ALA A 308 11.98 -2.84 -15.19
C ALA A 308 10.83 -2.34 -16.09
N VAL A 309 10.94 -1.16 -16.68
CA VAL A 309 9.97 -0.64 -17.66
C VAL A 309 9.81 -1.60 -18.84
N LYS A 310 10.91 -2.14 -19.38
CA LYS A 310 10.87 -3.14 -20.45
C LYS A 310 10.22 -4.46 -20.03
N MET A 311 10.45 -4.89 -18.77
CA MET A 311 9.77 -6.07 -18.22
C MET A 311 8.26 -5.82 -18.12
N LEU A 312 7.86 -4.73 -17.48
CA LEU A 312 6.46 -4.38 -17.23
C LEU A 312 5.66 -4.14 -18.53
N SER A 313 6.30 -3.67 -19.61
CA SER A 313 5.62 -3.44 -20.89
C SER A 313 5.21 -4.72 -21.62
N LYS A 314 5.73 -5.89 -21.21
CA LYS A 314 5.29 -7.17 -21.75
C LYS A 314 3.79 -7.39 -21.49
N SER A 315 3.06 -7.95 -22.46
CA SER A 315 1.60 -8.12 -22.41
C SER A 315 1.10 -8.99 -21.26
N GLN A 316 1.91 -9.95 -20.80
CA GLN A 316 1.59 -10.79 -19.64
C GLN A 316 1.62 -10.03 -18.32
N TYR A 317 2.31 -8.88 -18.23
CA TYR A 317 2.39 -8.04 -17.05
C TYR A 317 1.47 -6.83 -17.18
N VAL A 318 1.99 -5.60 -17.20
CA VAL A 318 1.16 -4.40 -17.34
C VAL A 318 0.64 -4.24 -18.77
N GLY A 319 1.52 -4.41 -19.77
CA GLY A 319 1.14 -4.42 -21.17
C GLY A 319 0.82 -3.04 -21.75
N ALA A 320 1.18 -1.96 -21.08
CA ALA A 320 1.14 -0.61 -21.62
C ALA A 320 2.46 -0.27 -22.35
N ASP A 321 2.46 0.76 -23.18
CA ASP A 321 3.64 1.20 -23.90
C ASP A 321 4.79 1.57 -22.94
N ALA A 322 6.00 1.16 -23.29
CA ALA A 322 7.18 1.40 -22.45
C ALA A 322 7.42 2.89 -22.17
N GLU A 323 7.13 3.78 -23.13
CA GLU A 323 7.23 5.23 -22.93
C GLU A 323 6.24 5.72 -21.88
N VAL A 324 5.00 5.21 -21.90
CA VAL A 324 3.95 5.55 -20.93
C VAL A 324 4.33 5.07 -19.53
N ILE A 325 4.76 3.81 -19.39
CA ILE A 325 5.25 3.26 -18.12
C ILE A 325 6.49 4.04 -17.63
N GLY A 326 7.39 4.37 -18.55
CA GLY A 326 8.64 5.08 -18.25
C GLY A 326 8.42 6.46 -17.64
N ASN A 327 7.35 7.15 -18.01
CA ASN A 327 7.09 8.50 -17.51
C ASN A 327 7.01 8.58 -15.98
N SER A 328 6.48 7.60 -15.28
CA SER A 328 6.41 7.57 -13.82
C SER A 328 7.53 6.76 -13.17
N MET A 329 7.97 5.69 -13.83
CA MET A 329 8.98 4.78 -13.29
C MET A 329 10.39 5.35 -13.30
N THR A 330 10.68 6.36 -14.12
CA THR A 330 12.04 6.89 -14.33
C THR A 330 12.25 8.30 -13.75
N GLY A 331 11.52 8.63 -12.67
CA GLY A 331 11.74 9.87 -11.90
C GLY A 331 11.17 11.14 -12.52
N THR A 332 10.21 10.99 -13.40
CA THR A 332 9.45 12.11 -13.99
C THR A 332 7.95 11.84 -13.91
N PHE A 333 7.15 12.87 -14.11
CA PHE A 333 5.70 12.77 -14.22
C PHE A 333 5.18 13.84 -15.18
N GLU A 334 4.36 13.46 -16.14
CA GLU A 334 3.75 14.38 -17.09
C GLU A 334 2.32 14.69 -16.65
N PHE A 335 2.04 15.97 -16.39
CA PHE A 335 0.72 16.46 -15.99
C PHE A 335 -0.15 16.76 -17.21
N GLU A 336 0.09 17.85 -17.91
CA GLU A 336 -0.51 18.12 -19.21
C GLU A 336 0.51 17.72 -20.29
N LYS A 337 0.06 17.34 -21.48
CA LYS A 337 0.96 16.92 -22.57
C LYS A 337 2.01 18.01 -22.84
N GLY A 338 3.28 17.64 -22.68
CA GLY A 338 4.42 18.56 -22.76
C GLY A 338 4.80 19.24 -21.43
N ASP A 339 4.02 19.06 -20.35
CA ASP A 339 4.38 19.51 -18.99
C ASP A 339 4.93 18.37 -18.15
N LYS A 340 6.10 17.86 -18.55
CA LYS A 340 6.83 16.82 -17.85
C LYS A 340 7.72 17.43 -16.76
N ARG A 341 7.55 16.97 -15.52
CA ARG A 341 8.26 17.51 -14.35
C ARG A 341 9.06 16.42 -13.63
N PRO A 342 10.16 16.79 -12.93
CA PRO A 342 10.85 15.87 -12.03
C PRO A 342 9.92 15.35 -10.94
N ALA A 343 9.92 14.03 -10.74
CA ALA A 343 9.18 13.33 -9.69
C ALA A 343 9.96 12.08 -9.24
N PRO A 344 11.17 12.26 -8.66
CA PRO A 344 12.06 11.14 -8.33
C PRO A 344 11.51 10.20 -7.25
N ASP A 345 10.57 10.68 -6.45
CA ASP A 345 9.92 9.94 -5.38
C ASP A 345 8.46 9.57 -5.71
N PHE A 346 8.06 9.63 -6.99
CA PHE A 346 6.70 9.29 -7.38
C PHE A 346 6.37 7.84 -7.02
N ASN A 347 7.30 6.91 -7.21
CA ASN A 347 7.13 5.51 -6.82
C ASN A 347 8.44 4.99 -6.20
N ILE A 348 8.39 4.59 -4.94
CA ILE A 348 9.53 4.12 -4.16
C ILE A 348 9.27 2.67 -3.77
N PHE A 349 10.25 1.77 -4.02
CA PHE A 349 10.10 0.34 -3.79
C PHE A 349 10.97 -0.21 -2.64
N PHE A 350 11.94 0.57 -2.15
CA PHE A 350 12.84 0.13 -1.09
C PHE A 350 13.32 1.27 -0.18
N ARG A 351 13.73 2.41 -0.77
CA ARG A 351 14.17 3.59 0.00
C ARG A 351 13.08 4.01 0.99
N ASN A 352 13.46 4.74 2.03
CA ASN A 352 12.53 5.23 3.07
C ASN A 352 11.75 4.10 3.76
N TYR A 353 12.37 2.93 3.87
CA TYR A 353 11.76 1.74 4.46
C TYR A 353 10.45 1.31 3.78
N ALA A 354 10.34 1.51 2.47
CA ALA A 354 9.13 1.27 1.69
C ALA A 354 8.60 -0.17 1.82
N THR A 355 9.47 -1.13 2.10
CA THR A 355 9.10 -2.55 2.26
C THR A 355 8.66 -2.93 3.67
N TYR A 356 8.89 -2.07 4.67
CA TYR A 356 8.53 -2.39 6.05
C TYR A 356 7.05 -2.12 6.35
N PRO A 357 6.28 -3.08 6.88
CA PRO A 357 4.86 -2.93 7.15
C PRO A 357 4.64 -2.24 8.52
N PHE A 358 4.61 -0.91 8.52
CA PHE A 358 4.40 -0.14 9.76
C PHE A 358 2.98 -0.29 10.29
N TYR A 359 2.81 -0.47 11.59
CA TYR A 359 1.49 -0.41 12.25
C TYR A 359 0.81 0.94 12.07
N SER A 360 1.58 2.04 12.09
CA SER A 360 1.04 3.38 11.86
C SER A 360 0.41 3.52 10.47
N ASP A 361 0.92 2.81 9.45
CA ASP A 361 0.31 2.81 8.11
C ASP A 361 -1.04 2.08 8.13
N ALA A 362 -1.12 0.90 8.76
CA ALA A 362 -2.38 0.18 8.95
C ALA A 362 -3.41 1.02 9.73
N ILE A 363 -2.98 1.71 10.78
CA ILE A 363 -3.85 2.57 11.60
C ILE A 363 -4.39 3.74 10.77
N TRP A 364 -3.58 4.32 9.88
CA TRP A 364 -4.08 5.37 8.99
C TRP A 364 -5.26 4.90 8.14
N TYR A 365 -5.16 3.71 7.52
CA TYR A 365 -6.28 3.13 6.76
C TYR A 365 -7.52 2.95 7.63
N LEU A 366 -7.37 2.42 8.83
CA LEU A 366 -8.48 2.24 9.78
C LEU A 366 -9.12 3.58 10.18
N THR A 367 -8.33 4.66 10.33
CA THR A 367 -8.87 6.00 10.57
C THR A 367 -9.67 6.50 9.37
N GLN A 368 -9.22 6.26 8.15
CA GLN A 368 -9.99 6.61 6.95
C GLN A 368 -11.27 5.76 6.82
N MET A 369 -11.20 4.46 7.13
CA MET A 369 -12.39 3.61 7.20
C MET A 369 -13.43 4.15 8.20
N ARG A 370 -12.97 4.63 9.36
CA ARG A 370 -13.85 5.30 10.33
C ARG A 370 -14.35 6.65 9.82
N ARG A 371 -13.48 7.48 9.28
CA ARG A 371 -13.81 8.81 8.76
C ARG A 371 -14.93 8.76 7.73
N TRP A 372 -14.98 7.72 6.92
CA TRP A 372 -15.93 7.60 5.82
C TRP A 372 -17.09 6.63 6.08
N GLY A 373 -17.19 6.07 7.31
CA GLY A 373 -18.34 5.28 7.74
C GLY A 373 -18.26 3.77 7.47
N GLN A 374 -17.13 3.26 7.00
CA GLN A 374 -16.91 1.80 6.84
C GLN A 374 -16.76 1.12 8.21
N ILE A 375 -16.22 1.80 9.20
CA ILE A 375 -16.30 1.45 10.62
C ILE A 375 -17.41 2.30 11.23
N THR A 376 -18.54 1.67 11.57
CA THR A 376 -19.76 2.36 11.99
C THR A 376 -19.74 2.80 13.46
N GLU A 377 -18.95 2.14 14.28
CA GLU A 377 -18.90 2.38 15.74
C GLU A 377 -17.66 3.16 16.14
N ASN A 378 -17.81 3.90 17.25
CA ASN A 378 -16.67 4.50 17.93
C ASN A 378 -15.76 3.40 18.49
N LYS A 379 -14.44 3.53 18.27
CA LYS A 379 -13.41 2.58 18.74
C LYS A 379 -12.36 3.32 19.57
N PRO A 380 -11.88 2.73 20.69
CA PRO A 380 -10.77 3.30 21.45
C PRO A 380 -9.46 3.23 20.62
N ASP A 381 -8.48 4.05 20.95
CA ASP A 381 -7.18 4.09 20.25
C ASP A 381 -6.48 2.72 20.24
N SER A 382 -6.61 1.94 21.32
CA SER A 382 -6.05 0.60 21.42
C SER A 382 -6.60 -0.37 20.37
N TRP A 383 -7.88 -0.25 20.02
CA TRP A 383 -8.50 -1.10 19.01
C TRP A 383 -7.82 -1.00 17.64
N TYR A 384 -7.43 0.23 17.25
CA TYR A 384 -6.73 0.44 15.97
C TYR A 384 -5.39 -0.29 15.94
N LEU A 385 -4.65 -0.24 17.05
CA LEU A 385 -3.38 -0.96 17.17
C LEU A 385 -3.59 -2.49 17.22
N ASP A 386 -4.61 -2.97 17.92
CA ASP A 386 -4.91 -4.41 18.01
C ASP A 386 -5.25 -4.99 16.63
N VAL A 387 -6.04 -4.27 15.82
CA VAL A 387 -6.32 -4.67 14.43
C VAL A 387 -5.06 -4.60 13.58
N ALA A 388 -4.27 -3.53 13.70
CA ALA A 388 -3.02 -3.40 12.96
C ALA A 388 -2.05 -4.56 13.26
N LYS A 389 -1.88 -4.94 14.52
CA LYS A 389 -1.04 -6.08 14.94
C LYS A 389 -1.57 -7.44 14.50
N LYS A 390 -2.89 -7.58 14.35
CA LYS A 390 -3.48 -8.82 13.82
C LYS A 390 -3.17 -9.00 12.33
N VAL A 391 -3.04 -7.93 11.57
CA VAL A 391 -2.94 -7.94 10.10
C VAL A 391 -1.53 -7.72 9.60
N TYR A 392 -0.79 -6.78 10.18
CA TYR A 392 0.58 -6.42 9.78
C TYR A 392 1.59 -7.16 10.66
N LEU A 393 2.52 -7.89 10.03
CA LEU A 393 3.47 -8.80 10.67
C LEU A 393 4.92 -8.33 10.48
N PRO A 394 5.33 -7.19 11.08
CA PRO A 394 6.69 -6.66 10.92
C PRO A 394 7.77 -7.60 11.48
N GLU A 395 7.45 -8.47 12.42
CA GLU A 395 8.35 -9.50 12.94
C GLU A 395 8.72 -10.55 11.88
N VAL A 396 7.78 -10.93 11.01
CA VAL A 396 8.03 -11.86 9.89
C VAL A 396 8.87 -11.16 8.81
N TYR A 397 8.57 -9.88 8.52
CA TYR A 397 9.42 -9.06 7.66
C TYR A 397 10.87 -9.03 8.16
N MET A 398 11.07 -8.77 9.46
CA MET A 398 12.42 -8.68 10.05
C MET A 398 13.18 -10.00 9.99
N GLN A 399 12.51 -11.15 10.06
CA GLN A 399 13.15 -12.46 9.85
C GLN A 399 13.70 -12.58 8.43
N ALA A 400 12.91 -12.25 7.40
CA ALA A 400 13.33 -12.27 6.01
C ALA A 400 14.46 -11.25 5.75
N ALA A 401 14.31 -10.02 6.23
CA ALA A 401 15.25 -8.94 6.01
C ALA A 401 16.60 -9.19 6.72
N ASN A 402 16.60 -9.70 7.96
CA ASN A 402 17.82 -10.06 8.68
C ASN A 402 18.55 -11.23 8.00
N ALA A 403 17.84 -12.19 7.40
CA ALA A 403 18.45 -13.24 6.60
C ALA A 403 19.17 -12.64 5.38
N LEU A 404 18.56 -11.68 4.68
CA LEU A 404 19.18 -10.97 3.56
C LEU A 404 20.40 -10.14 3.98
N VAL A 405 20.40 -9.55 5.18
CA VAL A 405 21.57 -8.86 5.75
C VAL A 405 22.69 -9.87 5.98
N ALA A 406 22.40 -11.03 6.58
CA ALA A 406 23.38 -12.08 6.83
C ALA A 406 23.95 -12.66 5.53
N GLU A 407 23.18 -12.69 4.45
CA GLU A 407 23.59 -13.10 3.11
C GLU A 407 24.32 -11.99 2.33
N GLY A 408 24.45 -10.78 2.89
CA GLY A 408 25.08 -9.63 2.24
C GLY A 408 24.29 -9.06 1.05
N LYS A 409 22.98 -9.34 0.97
CA LYS A 409 22.09 -8.87 -0.12
C LYS A 409 21.55 -7.46 0.12
N ILE A 410 21.32 -7.09 1.38
CA ILE A 410 20.98 -5.74 1.83
C ILE A 410 21.83 -5.36 3.03
N LYS A 411 21.82 -4.10 3.45
CA LYS A 411 22.58 -3.60 4.58
C LYS A 411 21.73 -3.54 5.85
N ALA A 412 22.31 -3.72 7.02
CA ALA A 412 21.61 -3.54 8.29
C ALA A 412 21.05 -2.10 8.47
N THR A 413 21.69 -1.11 7.82
CA THR A 413 21.21 0.28 7.80
C THR A 413 19.98 0.51 6.96
N ASP A 414 19.61 -0.45 6.10
CA ASP A 414 18.39 -0.40 5.28
C ASP A 414 17.15 -0.79 6.10
N LEU A 415 17.33 -1.28 7.32
CA LEU A 415 16.24 -1.70 8.21
C LEU A 415 15.88 -0.59 9.20
N PRO A 416 14.57 -0.34 9.44
CA PRO A 416 14.16 0.68 10.40
C PRO A 416 14.44 0.23 11.84
N LYS A 417 14.88 1.18 12.67
CA LYS A 417 14.94 1.02 14.13
C LYS A 417 13.64 1.57 14.70
N THR A 418 12.63 0.73 14.84
CA THR A 418 11.28 1.16 15.20
C THR A 418 10.56 0.09 16.03
N ASP A 419 9.55 0.52 16.77
CA ASP A 419 8.55 -0.34 17.42
C ASP A 419 7.30 -0.57 16.54
N GLY A 420 7.44 -0.36 15.23
CA GLY A 420 6.36 -0.49 14.24
C GLY A 420 5.65 0.83 13.94
N PHE A 421 6.07 1.94 14.52
CA PHE A 421 5.50 3.25 14.24
C PHE A 421 6.48 4.16 13.52
N LYS A 422 5.98 4.87 12.52
CA LYS A 422 6.60 6.10 12.03
C LYS A 422 6.38 7.20 13.07
N GLY A 423 7.26 8.20 13.12
CA GLY A 423 7.00 9.42 13.87
C GLY A 423 5.77 10.16 13.38
N VAL A 424 5.45 11.30 13.99
CA VAL A 424 4.37 12.17 13.50
C VAL A 424 4.60 12.50 12.03
N GLN A 425 3.61 12.23 11.19
CA GLN A 425 3.64 12.51 9.77
C GLN A 425 3.00 13.87 9.51
N SER A 426 3.76 14.77 8.92
CA SER A 426 3.33 16.09 8.50
C SER A 426 3.35 16.21 6.96
N GLY A 427 2.87 17.34 6.45
CA GLY A 427 2.91 17.61 5.01
C GLY A 427 1.74 17.03 4.23
N PHE A 428 0.64 16.70 4.91
CA PHE A 428 -0.64 16.45 4.24
C PHE A 428 -1.16 17.75 3.58
N ILE A 429 -1.86 17.60 2.47
CA ILE A 429 -2.35 18.74 1.66
C ILE A 429 -3.24 19.72 2.44
N ASP A 430 -3.90 19.27 3.50
CA ASP A 430 -4.75 20.08 4.39
C ASP A 430 -4.02 20.61 5.64
N GLY A 431 -2.73 20.26 5.80
CA GLY A 431 -1.89 20.65 6.93
C GLY A 431 -2.20 19.92 8.23
N VAL A 432 -2.98 18.84 8.20
CA VAL A 432 -3.30 18.03 9.38
C VAL A 432 -2.21 16.99 9.63
N ASP A 433 -1.52 17.09 10.77
CA ASP A 433 -0.53 16.12 11.17
C ASP A 433 -1.17 14.81 11.65
N TYR A 434 -0.57 13.69 11.25
CA TYR A 434 -0.97 12.35 11.63
C TYR A 434 0.00 11.73 12.62
N ASP A 435 -0.52 11.31 13.78
CA ASP A 435 0.17 10.48 14.76
C ASP A 435 -0.56 9.13 14.87
N GLY A 436 0.06 8.04 14.41
CA GLY A 436 -0.53 6.71 14.48
C GLY A 436 -0.82 6.21 15.90
N ARG A 437 -0.25 6.85 16.93
CA ARG A 437 -0.53 6.55 18.33
C ARG A 437 -1.79 7.22 18.89
N LYS A 438 -2.37 8.17 18.12
CA LYS A 438 -3.51 8.99 18.52
C LYS A 438 -4.57 9.07 17.42
N PRO A 439 -5.13 7.92 16.97
CA PRO A 439 -6.06 7.87 15.85
C PRO A 439 -7.34 8.69 16.07
N ASN A 440 -7.88 8.71 17.28
CA ASN A 440 -9.08 9.50 17.58
C ASN A 440 -8.81 11.02 17.61
N ASP A 441 -7.64 11.44 18.10
CA ASP A 441 -7.20 12.84 18.01
C ASP A 441 -7.07 13.26 16.53
N TYR A 442 -6.47 12.44 15.70
CA TYR A 442 -6.37 12.68 14.25
C TYR A 442 -7.75 12.83 13.60
N LEU A 443 -8.69 11.91 13.89
CA LEU A 443 -10.08 11.99 13.39
C LEU A 443 -10.80 13.28 13.82
N SER A 444 -10.49 13.81 15.00
CA SER A 444 -11.12 15.03 15.52
C SER A 444 -10.78 16.30 14.73
N LYS A 445 -9.66 16.30 13.99
CA LYS A 445 -9.12 17.47 13.29
C LYS A 445 -9.80 17.77 11.95
N PHE A 446 -10.49 16.81 11.35
CA PHE A 446 -11.09 16.98 10.03
C PHE A 446 -12.34 17.85 10.06
N LYS A 447 -12.51 18.74 9.10
CA LYS A 447 -13.72 19.52 8.89
C LYS A 447 -14.84 18.67 8.25
N ILE A 448 -14.47 17.82 7.25
CA ILE A 448 -15.37 16.90 6.56
C ILE A 448 -14.95 15.47 6.88
N GLY A 449 -15.89 14.67 7.36
CA GLY A 449 -15.68 13.30 7.79
C GLY A 449 -16.30 13.04 9.15
N LEU A 450 -16.60 11.79 9.43
CA LEU A 450 -17.11 11.35 10.73
C LEU A 450 -16.00 11.44 11.78
N LYS A 451 -16.37 11.91 12.94
CA LYS A 451 -15.51 11.93 14.13
C LYS A 451 -15.52 10.56 14.81
N ALA A 452 -14.60 10.38 15.75
CA ALA A 452 -14.55 9.15 16.55
C ALA A 452 -15.90 8.84 17.22
N THR A 453 -16.59 9.87 17.72
CA THR A 453 -17.83 9.75 18.49
C THR A 453 -19.13 9.79 17.67
N ASP A 454 -19.04 10.09 16.36
CA ASP A 454 -20.23 10.17 15.51
C ASP A 454 -20.86 8.79 15.34
N LYS A 455 -22.18 8.75 15.29
CA LYS A 455 -22.97 7.54 14.97
C LYS A 455 -23.22 7.49 13.47
N VAL A 456 -23.14 6.30 12.89
CA VAL A 456 -23.40 6.02 11.46
C VAL A 456 -24.71 5.27 11.32
#